data_5ff2b19afa74333b86a71c034848f3cb
#
_entry.id   5ff2b19afa74333b86a71c034848f3cb
#
_cell.length_a   1.000
_cell.length_b   1.000
_cell.length_c   1.000
_cell.angle_alpha   90.00
_cell.angle_beta   90.00
_cell.angle_gamma   90.00
#
_symmetry.space_group_name_H-M   'P 1'
#
loop_
_entity.id
_entity.type
_entity.pdbx_description
1 polymer ?
#
loop_
_entity_poly.entity_id
_entity_poly.type
_entity_poly.pdbx_seq_one_letter_code
_entity_poly.pdbx_strand_id
1 'polypeptide(L)'
;NPDFIEDLSLYRSWKEQAAAEGLRVRIGRWNVPGKPTAILVDFKQFLTRQNEILTEFWKRFRVDSLTGNWDYRESALFGYAAGRVIESFYQFNLESSDKVVAQFHEWMTGTGLLYLKSIEIPVATVFTTHATVIGRCIAGNNLPLYDGILDYNADEKARHFNVVARHSLEKKAAQNSDIFTTVSDITAQECRQFLGRPVDVVTPNGFEPSFTPATDEEYDKMREASRKKLVEVASAMCGEEVPENAVLVGIG
;
A
#
# COMPACT_ATOMS: atom_id res chain seq x y z
N ASN A 1 -15.76 -8.67 0.01
CA ASN A 1 -15.33 -8.29 -1.32
C ASN A 1 -15.69 -9.42 -2.29
N PRO A 2 -16.46 -9.15 -3.37
CA PRO A 2 -16.89 -10.18 -4.33
C PRO A 2 -15.71 -10.82 -5.08
N ASP A 3 -14.57 -10.15 -5.16
CA ASP A 3 -13.38 -10.65 -5.84
C ASP A 3 -12.52 -11.58 -5.00
N PHE A 4 -12.78 -11.72 -3.71
CA PHE A 4 -12.09 -12.68 -2.86
C PHE A 4 -12.89 -13.98 -2.74
N ILE A 5 -12.32 -15.07 -3.24
CA ILE A 5 -12.89 -16.43 -3.16
C ILE A 5 -12.11 -17.19 -2.08
N GLU A 6 -12.75 -17.41 -0.92
CA GLU A 6 -12.13 -18.16 0.17
C GLU A 6 -11.94 -19.63 -0.22
N ASP A 7 -10.76 -20.17 0.09
CA ASP A 7 -10.43 -21.57 -0.10
C ASP A 7 -9.93 -22.18 1.22
N LEU A 8 -10.78 -22.96 1.85
CA LEU A 8 -10.51 -23.57 3.15
C LEU A 8 -9.45 -24.68 3.11
N SER A 9 -9.09 -25.16 1.91
CA SER A 9 -8.06 -26.19 1.73
C SER A 9 -6.65 -25.62 1.72
N LEU A 10 -6.49 -24.34 1.33
CA LEU A 10 -5.19 -23.71 1.25
C LEU A 10 -4.56 -23.51 2.63
N TYR A 11 -3.36 -24.00 2.79
CA TYR A 11 -2.53 -23.83 4.00
C TYR A 11 -3.28 -24.15 5.30
N ARG A 12 -4.12 -25.17 5.31
CA ARG A 12 -5.01 -25.52 6.43
C ARG A 12 -4.25 -25.69 7.74
N SER A 13 -3.18 -26.49 7.74
CA SER A 13 -2.38 -26.75 8.94
C SER A 13 -1.71 -25.49 9.46
N TRP A 14 -1.21 -24.63 8.57
CA TRP A 14 -0.68 -23.34 8.98
C TRP A 14 -1.76 -22.41 9.52
N LYS A 15 -2.95 -22.38 8.95
CA LYS A 15 -4.07 -21.58 9.45
C LYS A 15 -4.44 -21.95 10.89
N GLU A 16 -4.41 -23.25 11.23
CA GLU A 16 -4.63 -23.75 12.58
C GLU A 16 -3.51 -23.28 13.53
N GLN A 17 -2.26 -23.34 13.11
CA GLN A 17 -1.10 -22.84 13.85
C GLN A 17 -1.19 -21.32 14.06
N ALA A 18 -1.45 -20.55 13.00
CA ALA A 18 -1.61 -19.10 13.08
C ALA A 18 -2.72 -18.70 14.09
N ALA A 19 -3.83 -19.44 14.10
CA ALA A 19 -4.89 -19.22 15.08
C ALA A 19 -4.44 -19.50 16.52
N ALA A 20 -3.60 -20.53 16.74
CA ALA A 20 -3.00 -20.82 18.06
C ALA A 20 -2.03 -19.70 18.51
N GLU A 21 -1.39 -19.01 17.57
CA GLU A 21 -0.54 -17.83 17.81
C GLU A 21 -1.36 -16.53 18.02
N GLY A 22 -2.70 -16.62 17.97
CA GLY A 22 -3.60 -15.48 18.10
C GLY A 22 -3.73 -14.65 16.82
N LEU A 23 -3.29 -15.18 15.68
CA LEU A 23 -3.47 -14.53 14.37
C LEU A 23 -4.81 -14.95 13.74
N ARG A 24 -5.51 -14.00 13.16
CA ARG A 24 -6.79 -14.25 12.49
C ARG A 24 -6.65 -13.94 11.01
N VAL A 25 -6.76 -14.99 10.19
CA VAL A 25 -6.60 -14.89 8.73
C VAL A 25 -7.71 -15.62 7.99
N ARG A 26 -8.04 -15.11 6.80
CA ARG A 26 -8.82 -15.83 5.79
C ARG A 26 -7.96 -16.00 4.55
N ILE A 27 -7.93 -17.19 3.98
CA ILE A 27 -7.07 -17.54 2.86
C ILE A 27 -7.94 -17.92 1.67
N GLY A 28 -7.56 -17.47 0.51
CA GLY A 28 -8.28 -17.73 -0.73
C GLY A 28 -7.52 -17.25 -1.95
N ARG A 29 -8.27 -16.98 -3.01
CA ARG A 29 -7.72 -16.46 -4.25
C ARG A 29 -8.41 -15.16 -4.62
N TRP A 30 -7.62 -14.22 -5.14
CA TRP A 30 -8.16 -12.99 -5.70
C TRP A 30 -8.68 -13.27 -7.12
N ASN A 31 -9.91 -12.90 -7.41
CA ASN A 31 -10.53 -13.15 -8.71
C ASN A 31 -10.13 -12.09 -9.76
N VAL A 32 -8.84 -12.05 -10.03
CA VAL A 32 -8.20 -11.21 -11.05
C VAL A 32 -7.32 -12.10 -11.93
N PRO A 33 -6.84 -11.62 -13.08
CA PRO A 33 -5.87 -12.37 -13.90
C PRO A 33 -4.73 -12.93 -13.06
N GLY A 34 -4.36 -14.19 -13.28
CA GLY A 34 -3.35 -14.90 -12.47
C GLY A 34 -3.87 -15.50 -11.16
N LYS A 35 -5.04 -15.15 -10.69
CA LYS A 35 -5.69 -15.68 -9.47
C LYS A 35 -4.73 -15.89 -8.30
N PRO A 36 -4.00 -14.85 -7.88
CA PRO A 36 -2.99 -14.99 -6.83
C PRO A 36 -3.63 -15.44 -5.50
N THR A 37 -2.86 -16.17 -4.72
CA THR A 37 -3.25 -16.46 -3.33
C THR A 37 -3.31 -15.16 -2.55
N ALA A 38 -4.41 -14.96 -1.83
CA ALA A 38 -4.63 -13.80 -0.99
C ALA A 38 -4.88 -14.24 0.46
N ILE A 39 -4.27 -13.54 1.41
CA ILE A 39 -4.46 -13.73 2.83
C ILE A 39 -5.03 -12.43 3.40
N LEU A 40 -6.28 -12.46 3.83
CA LEU A 40 -6.90 -11.36 4.53
C LEU A 40 -6.53 -11.45 6.01
N VAL A 41 -6.00 -10.37 6.57
CA VAL A 41 -5.50 -10.31 7.94
C VAL A 41 -6.42 -9.45 8.80
N ASP A 42 -6.94 -9.99 9.90
CA ASP A 42 -7.65 -9.22 10.92
C ASP A 42 -6.64 -8.71 11.95
N PHE A 43 -6.55 -7.41 12.12
CA PHE A 43 -5.64 -6.76 13.08
C PHE A 43 -6.31 -6.35 14.41
N LYS A 44 -7.63 -6.52 14.52
CA LYS A 44 -8.42 -6.00 15.66
C LYS A 44 -7.94 -6.52 17.02
N GLN A 45 -7.39 -7.74 17.07
CA GLN A 45 -6.84 -8.30 18.31
C GLN A 45 -5.65 -7.50 18.87
N PHE A 46 -5.00 -6.69 18.04
CA PHE A 46 -3.87 -5.86 18.47
C PHE A 46 -4.28 -4.49 19.01
N LEU A 47 -5.54 -4.10 18.90
CA LEU A 47 -6.05 -2.80 19.38
C LEU A 47 -5.82 -2.60 20.88
N THR A 48 -5.97 -3.64 21.69
CA THR A 48 -5.76 -3.57 23.14
C THR A 48 -4.29 -3.34 23.52
N ARG A 49 -3.35 -3.67 22.63
CA ARG A 49 -1.92 -3.54 22.80
C ARG A 49 -1.31 -2.43 21.95
N GLN A 50 -2.13 -1.58 21.32
CA GLN A 50 -1.67 -0.57 20.37
C GLN A 50 -0.53 0.32 20.92
N ASN A 51 -0.66 0.78 22.17
CA ASN A 51 0.35 1.67 22.77
C ASN A 51 1.67 0.96 23.00
N GLU A 52 1.66 -0.30 23.41
CA GLU A 52 2.85 -1.14 23.54
C GLU A 52 3.55 -1.31 22.19
N ILE A 53 2.81 -1.71 21.16
CA ILE A 53 3.32 -1.94 19.81
C ILE A 53 3.94 -0.65 19.25
N LEU A 54 3.21 0.47 19.30
CA LEU A 54 3.72 1.75 18.78
C LEU A 54 4.93 2.26 19.57
N THR A 55 4.97 2.02 20.88
CA THR A 55 6.13 2.36 21.72
C THR A 55 7.37 1.58 21.32
N GLU A 56 7.26 0.31 20.96
CA GLU A 56 8.39 -0.48 20.48
C GLU A 56 8.95 0.05 19.14
N PHE A 57 8.10 0.50 18.22
CA PHE A 57 8.56 1.16 16.99
C PHE A 57 9.25 2.50 17.27
N TRP A 58 8.79 3.25 18.25
CA TRP A 58 9.50 4.45 18.70
C TRP A 58 10.87 4.10 19.29
N LYS A 59 10.95 3.12 20.19
CA LYS A 59 12.22 2.75 20.83
C LYS A 59 13.26 2.28 19.81
N ARG A 60 12.86 1.42 18.87
CA ARG A 60 13.76 0.77 17.91
C ARG A 60 14.10 1.66 16.72
N PHE A 61 13.11 2.31 16.14
CA PHE A 61 13.23 3.01 14.87
C PHE A 61 12.96 4.51 14.96
N ARG A 62 12.54 5.02 16.12
CA ARG A 62 12.12 6.42 16.28
C ARG A 62 10.94 6.81 15.40
N VAL A 63 9.98 5.90 15.19
CA VAL A 63 8.72 6.21 14.52
C VAL A 63 7.84 7.04 15.45
N ASP A 64 7.58 8.30 15.11
CA ASP A 64 6.74 9.19 15.92
C ASP A 64 5.26 8.93 15.67
N SER A 65 4.63 8.20 16.54
CA SER A 65 3.21 7.82 16.47
C SER A 65 2.30 8.68 17.36
N LEU A 66 2.83 9.67 18.09
CA LEU A 66 2.07 10.42 19.10
C LEU A 66 0.91 11.21 18.51
N THR A 67 1.10 11.80 17.32
CA THR A 67 0.07 12.56 16.59
C THR A 67 -0.84 11.70 15.72
N GLY A 68 -0.64 10.37 15.74
CA GLY A 68 -1.40 9.44 14.90
C GLY A 68 -2.88 9.40 15.25
N ASN A 69 -3.73 9.80 14.31
CA ASN A 69 -5.18 9.65 14.38
C ASN A 69 -5.59 8.18 14.17
N TRP A 70 -6.91 7.93 14.14
CA TRP A 70 -7.41 6.57 13.95
C TRP A 70 -6.92 5.93 12.64
N ASP A 71 -6.95 6.63 11.52
CA ASP A 71 -6.51 6.11 10.22
C ASP A 71 -5.04 5.67 10.23
N TYR A 72 -4.19 6.42 10.93
CA TYR A 72 -2.80 6.04 11.14
C TYR A 72 -2.68 4.78 11.99
N ARG A 73 -3.39 4.72 13.13
CA ARG A 73 -3.31 3.60 14.08
C ARG A 73 -3.81 2.30 13.46
N GLU A 74 -4.94 2.37 12.75
CA GLU A 74 -5.51 1.26 12.03
C GLU A 74 -4.50 0.69 11.01
N SER A 75 -3.93 1.54 10.17
CA SER A 75 -2.91 1.15 9.19
C SER A 75 -1.65 0.59 9.84
N ALA A 76 -1.15 1.22 10.89
CA ALA A 76 0.04 0.76 11.60
C ALA A 76 -0.17 -0.61 12.26
N LEU A 77 -1.34 -0.86 12.85
CA LEU A 77 -1.66 -2.16 13.44
C LEU A 77 -1.90 -3.24 12.39
N PHE A 78 -2.51 -2.88 11.24
CA PHE A 78 -2.62 -3.79 10.10
C PHE A 78 -1.23 -4.20 9.58
N GLY A 79 -0.34 -3.24 9.36
CA GLY A 79 1.03 -3.52 8.93
C GLY A 79 1.76 -4.45 9.92
N TYR A 80 1.66 -4.16 11.22
CA TYR A 80 2.22 -5.03 12.26
C TYR A 80 1.64 -6.45 12.20
N ALA A 81 0.31 -6.57 12.09
CA ALA A 81 -0.35 -7.87 11.98
C ALA A 81 0.09 -8.64 10.73
N ALA A 82 0.25 -7.96 9.59
CA ALA A 82 0.77 -8.55 8.36
C ALA A 82 2.22 -9.05 8.55
N GLY A 83 3.07 -8.27 9.21
CA GLY A 83 4.43 -8.71 9.56
C GLY A 83 4.44 -9.98 10.42
N ARG A 84 3.54 -10.07 11.43
CA ARG A 84 3.37 -11.26 12.26
C ARG A 84 2.88 -12.47 11.45
N VAL A 85 2.00 -12.25 10.48
CA VAL A 85 1.52 -13.31 9.58
C VAL A 85 2.64 -13.81 8.68
N ILE A 86 3.47 -12.92 8.15
CA ILE A 86 4.65 -13.30 7.33
C ILE A 86 5.64 -14.12 8.17
N GLU A 87 5.94 -13.70 9.40
CA GLU A 87 6.80 -14.46 10.32
C GLU A 87 6.26 -15.87 10.56
N SER A 88 4.99 -15.98 10.97
CA SER A 88 4.32 -17.26 11.24
C SER A 88 4.32 -18.16 9.99
N PHE A 89 4.02 -17.59 8.81
CA PHE A 89 4.04 -18.34 7.56
C PHE A 89 5.44 -18.86 7.22
N TYR A 90 6.45 -18.01 7.36
CA TYR A 90 7.84 -18.36 7.12
C TYR A 90 8.28 -19.50 8.03
N GLN A 91 8.05 -19.38 9.33
CA GLN A 91 8.48 -20.38 10.31
C GLN A 91 7.80 -21.74 10.15
N PHE A 92 6.56 -21.76 9.65
CA PHE A 92 5.79 -23.01 9.52
C PHE A 92 5.97 -23.70 8.16
N ASN A 93 6.06 -22.92 7.07
CA ASN A 93 5.98 -23.50 5.72
C ASN A 93 7.30 -23.50 4.96
N LEU A 94 8.32 -22.75 5.41
CA LEU A 94 9.55 -22.54 4.65
C LEU A 94 10.77 -23.07 5.39
N GLU A 95 11.78 -23.42 4.61
CA GLU A 95 13.07 -23.89 5.11
C GLU A 95 14.12 -22.75 5.02
N SER A 96 15.23 -22.90 5.73
CA SER A 96 16.33 -21.91 5.72
C SER A 96 17.00 -21.73 4.34
N SER A 97 16.81 -22.68 3.43
CA SER A 97 17.26 -22.62 2.03
C SER A 97 16.36 -21.77 1.15
N ASP A 98 15.11 -21.52 1.55
CA ASP A 98 14.15 -20.76 0.78
C ASP A 98 14.52 -19.27 0.78
N LYS A 99 14.53 -18.67 -0.41
CA LYS A 99 14.77 -17.24 -0.58
C LYS A 99 13.44 -16.51 -0.63
N VAL A 100 13.20 -15.69 0.37
CA VAL A 100 11.92 -14.99 0.55
C VAL A 100 12.11 -13.49 0.44
N VAL A 101 11.22 -12.85 -0.29
CA VAL A 101 11.11 -11.39 -0.40
C VAL A 101 9.72 -10.98 0.06
N ALA A 102 9.66 -10.06 1.00
CA ALA A 102 8.43 -9.40 1.43
C ALA A 102 8.40 -7.97 0.89
N GLN A 103 7.43 -7.67 0.03
CA GLN A 103 7.23 -6.33 -0.51
C GLN A 103 6.10 -5.62 0.23
N PHE A 104 6.39 -4.39 0.65
CA PHE A 104 5.48 -3.52 1.39
C PHE A 104 5.19 -2.26 0.58
N HIS A 105 3.92 -1.95 0.44
CA HIS A 105 3.48 -0.79 -0.33
C HIS A 105 2.95 0.29 0.60
N GLU A 106 3.44 1.53 0.41
CA GLU A 106 3.01 2.72 1.10
C GLU A 106 3.29 2.70 2.62
N TRP A 107 3.23 3.87 3.24
CA TRP A 107 3.42 4.01 4.70
C TRP A 107 2.50 3.11 5.52
N MET A 108 1.31 2.79 5.01
CA MET A 108 0.30 1.98 5.68
C MET A 108 0.77 0.57 6.03
N THR A 109 1.75 0.04 5.30
CA THR A 109 2.32 -1.29 5.56
C THR A 109 3.71 -1.23 6.22
N GLY A 110 4.24 -0.03 6.43
CA GLY A 110 5.60 0.21 6.91
C GLY A 110 5.94 -0.46 8.24
N THR A 111 4.98 -0.57 9.16
CA THR A 111 5.20 -1.27 10.44
C THR A 111 5.45 -2.76 10.27
N GLY A 112 4.88 -3.39 9.23
CA GLY A 112 5.15 -4.79 8.90
C GLY A 112 6.61 -5.01 8.47
N LEU A 113 7.13 -4.12 7.64
CA LEU A 113 8.53 -4.11 7.26
C LEU A 113 9.44 -3.94 8.49
N LEU A 114 9.18 -2.89 9.29
CA LEU A 114 9.98 -2.61 10.47
C LEU A 114 9.90 -3.74 11.51
N TYR A 115 8.76 -4.41 11.61
CA TYR A 115 8.61 -5.60 12.43
C TYR A 115 9.56 -6.71 11.99
N LEU A 116 9.56 -7.08 10.70
CA LEU A 116 10.46 -8.12 10.18
C LEU A 116 11.94 -7.76 10.40
N LYS A 117 12.30 -6.48 10.22
CA LYS A 117 13.67 -6.01 10.54
C LYS A 117 13.99 -6.10 12.02
N SER A 118 13.01 -5.96 12.91
CA SER A 118 13.22 -6.00 14.36
C SER A 118 13.48 -7.40 14.92
N ILE A 119 13.01 -8.43 14.22
CA ILE A 119 13.18 -9.85 14.63
C ILE A 119 14.28 -10.57 13.85
N GLU A 120 14.96 -9.85 12.93
CA GLU A 120 16.10 -10.35 12.14
C GLU A 120 15.81 -11.66 11.39
N ILE A 121 14.57 -11.84 10.93
CA ILE A 121 14.17 -13.00 10.13
C ILE A 121 14.84 -12.94 8.73
N PRO A 122 15.26 -14.06 8.13
CA PRO A 122 15.96 -14.09 6.84
C PRO A 122 15.00 -13.88 5.66
N VAL A 123 14.26 -12.78 5.69
CA VAL A 123 13.33 -12.32 4.66
C VAL A 123 13.84 -10.98 4.14
N ALA A 124 14.18 -10.91 2.86
CA ALA A 124 14.54 -9.65 2.23
C ALA A 124 13.30 -8.74 2.11
N THR A 125 13.48 -7.45 2.35
CA THR A 125 12.39 -6.49 2.38
C THR A 125 12.49 -5.49 1.22
N VAL A 126 11.38 -5.30 0.50
CA VAL A 126 11.23 -4.24 -0.49
C VAL A 126 10.17 -3.27 0.01
N PHE A 127 10.49 -1.99 0.02
CA PHE A 127 9.53 -0.93 0.30
C PHE A 127 9.24 -0.14 -0.98
N THR A 128 7.97 0.01 -1.33
CA THR A 128 7.53 0.76 -2.51
C THR A 128 6.61 1.89 -2.07
N THR A 129 6.97 3.14 -2.37
CA THR A 129 6.05 4.27 -2.22
C THR A 129 5.60 4.76 -3.60
N HIS A 130 4.30 5.02 -3.75
CA HIS A 130 3.72 5.50 -5.01
C HIS A 130 3.61 7.02 -5.07
N ALA A 131 3.57 7.68 -3.91
CA ALA A 131 3.71 9.12 -3.72
C ALA A 131 4.01 9.37 -2.25
N THR A 132 4.91 10.30 -1.96
CA THR A 132 5.27 10.60 -0.56
C THR A 132 4.12 11.26 0.19
N VAL A 133 4.03 11.04 1.50
CA VAL A 133 3.05 11.72 2.37
C VAL A 133 3.17 13.24 2.25
N ILE A 134 4.39 13.77 2.25
CA ILE A 134 4.62 15.22 2.15
C ILE A 134 4.28 15.74 0.75
N GLY A 135 4.66 15.04 -0.31
CA GLY A 135 4.31 15.41 -1.68
C GLY A 135 2.81 15.51 -1.90
N ARG A 136 2.06 14.50 -1.41
CA ARG A 136 0.58 14.53 -1.44
C ARG A 136 0.00 15.74 -0.69
N CYS A 137 0.56 16.10 0.46
CA CYS A 137 0.09 17.27 1.23
C CYS A 137 0.40 18.58 0.51
N ILE A 138 1.58 18.74 -0.06
CA ILE A 138 1.97 19.95 -0.81
C ILE A 138 1.07 20.11 -2.03
N ALA A 139 0.96 19.08 -2.87
CA ALA A 139 0.12 19.11 -4.07
C ALA A 139 -1.37 19.30 -3.73
N GLY A 140 -1.89 18.59 -2.73
CA GLY A 140 -3.29 18.69 -2.31
C GLY A 140 -3.68 20.04 -1.71
N ASN A 141 -2.70 20.87 -1.31
CA ASN A 141 -2.90 22.26 -0.88
C ASN A 141 -2.55 23.28 -1.97
N ASN A 142 -2.47 22.86 -3.23
CA ASN A 142 -2.13 23.71 -4.38
C ASN A 142 -0.81 24.48 -4.24
N LEU A 143 0.15 23.93 -3.53
CA LEU A 143 1.50 24.48 -3.42
C LEU A 143 2.39 23.90 -4.53
N PRO A 144 3.39 24.68 -5.02
CA PRO A 144 4.28 24.24 -6.10
C PRO A 144 5.21 23.12 -5.60
N LEU A 145 4.86 21.86 -5.89
CA LEU A 145 5.64 20.72 -5.41
C LEU A 145 7.02 20.64 -6.09
N TYR A 146 7.05 20.61 -7.40
CA TYR A 146 8.28 20.32 -8.14
C TYR A 146 9.16 21.54 -8.39
N ASP A 147 8.56 22.71 -8.61
CA ASP A 147 9.29 23.98 -8.82
C ASP A 147 10.03 24.44 -7.56
N GLY A 148 9.55 24.02 -6.38
CA GLY A 148 10.12 24.40 -5.09
C GLY A 148 10.53 23.22 -4.20
N ILE A 149 10.70 22.04 -4.75
CA ILE A 149 10.89 20.82 -3.95
C ILE A 149 12.09 20.90 -3.01
N LEU A 150 13.19 21.53 -3.44
CA LEU A 150 14.43 21.66 -2.66
C LEU A 150 14.30 22.64 -1.49
N ASP A 151 13.32 23.56 -1.53
CA ASP A 151 13.11 24.56 -0.50
C ASP A 151 12.26 24.05 0.66
N TYR A 152 11.66 22.86 0.50
CA TYR A 152 10.80 22.28 1.51
C TYR A 152 11.58 21.43 2.52
N ASN A 153 11.46 21.80 3.79
CA ASN A 153 11.86 20.92 4.89
C ASN A 153 10.73 19.94 5.21
N ALA A 154 11.00 18.65 5.04
CA ALA A 154 10.00 17.59 5.19
C ALA A 154 9.41 17.53 6.62
N ASP A 155 10.25 17.64 7.66
CA ASP A 155 9.81 17.54 9.06
C ASP A 155 8.98 18.78 9.47
N GLU A 156 9.27 19.98 8.93
CA GLU A 156 8.45 21.17 9.11
C GLU A 156 7.10 21.04 8.40
N LYS A 157 7.09 20.56 7.16
CA LYS A 157 5.86 20.30 6.42
C LYS A 157 5.01 19.21 7.07
N ALA A 158 5.64 18.17 7.63
CA ALA A 158 4.92 17.15 8.38
C ALA A 158 4.18 17.73 9.60
N ARG A 159 4.80 18.66 10.33
CA ARG A 159 4.16 19.37 11.44
C ARG A 159 3.06 20.31 10.94
N HIS A 160 3.34 21.09 9.89
CA HIS A 160 2.40 22.03 9.31
C HIS A 160 1.10 21.36 8.85
N PHE A 161 1.20 20.22 8.17
CA PHE A 161 0.06 19.47 7.68
C PHE A 161 -0.52 18.45 8.69
N ASN A 162 0.05 18.39 9.91
CA ASN A 162 -0.35 17.42 10.94
C ASN A 162 -0.27 15.96 10.48
N VAL A 163 0.80 15.61 9.76
CA VAL A 163 1.05 14.26 9.24
C VAL A 163 2.36 13.63 9.77
N VAL A 164 2.86 14.11 10.90
CA VAL A 164 4.13 13.66 11.50
C VAL A 164 4.19 12.14 11.63
N ALA A 165 3.13 11.50 12.13
CA ALA A 165 3.11 10.06 12.34
C ALA A 165 3.24 9.28 11.02
N ARG A 166 2.46 9.67 9.99
CA ARG A 166 2.51 9.04 8.66
C ARG A 166 3.86 9.24 7.98
N HIS A 167 4.36 10.48 7.99
CA HIS A 167 5.65 10.81 7.40
C HIS A 167 6.80 10.09 8.12
N SER A 168 6.78 10.06 9.46
CA SER A 168 7.79 9.38 10.25
C SER A 168 7.84 7.88 9.91
N LEU A 169 6.67 7.23 9.81
CA LEU A 169 6.60 5.81 9.46
C LEU A 169 7.11 5.54 8.04
N GLU A 170 6.67 6.34 7.05
CA GLU A 170 7.13 6.24 5.66
C GLU A 170 8.66 6.38 5.56
N LYS A 171 9.21 7.42 6.19
CA LYS A 171 10.65 7.70 6.23
C LYS A 171 11.43 6.55 6.83
N LYS A 172 10.95 5.97 7.94
CA LYS A 172 11.62 4.85 8.60
C LYS A 172 11.49 3.54 7.84
N ALA A 173 10.35 3.26 7.22
CA ALA A 173 10.19 2.12 6.33
C ALA A 173 11.16 2.20 5.14
N ALA A 174 11.21 3.35 4.46
CA ALA A 174 12.16 3.58 3.38
C ALA A 174 13.61 3.39 3.84
N GLN A 175 14.01 3.97 4.97
CA GLN A 175 15.39 3.94 5.46
C GLN A 175 15.86 2.55 5.93
N ASN A 176 14.95 1.66 6.32
CA ASN A 176 15.27 0.34 6.87
C ASN A 176 14.99 -0.82 5.91
N SER A 177 14.38 -0.60 4.75
CA SER A 177 14.19 -1.65 3.74
C SER A 177 15.52 -2.08 3.11
N ASP A 178 15.63 -3.33 2.66
CA ASP A 178 16.80 -3.77 1.90
C ASP A 178 16.84 -3.08 0.52
N ILE A 179 15.69 -3.03 -0.15
CA ILE A 179 15.49 -2.31 -1.41
C ILE A 179 14.35 -1.30 -1.25
N PHE A 180 14.59 -0.08 -1.70
CA PHE A 180 13.60 0.98 -1.75
C PHE A 180 13.25 1.33 -3.20
N THR A 181 11.96 1.27 -3.55
CA THR A 181 11.48 1.53 -4.91
C THR A 181 10.37 2.57 -4.94
N THR A 182 10.18 3.17 -6.12
CA THR A 182 9.04 4.03 -6.42
C THR A 182 8.61 3.85 -7.87
N VAL A 183 7.51 4.47 -8.26
CA VAL A 183 6.83 4.21 -9.54
C VAL A 183 7.21 5.18 -10.67
N SER A 184 7.95 6.25 -10.37
CA SER A 184 8.37 7.24 -11.38
C SER A 184 9.60 8.03 -10.96
N ASP A 185 10.31 8.61 -11.91
CA ASP A 185 11.46 9.49 -11.66
C ASP A 185 11.07 10.75 -10.89
N ILE A 186 9.86 11.24 -11.12
CA ILE A 186 9.31 12.40 -10.38
C ILE A 186 9.16 12.04 -8.91
N THR A 187 8.52 10.91 -8.59
CA THR A 187 8.38 10.46 -7.20
C THR A 187 9.73 10.12 -6.58
N ALA A 188 10.72 9.68 -7.37
CA ALA A 188 12.08 9.45 -6.87
C ALA A 188 12.75 10.74 -6.36
N GLN A 189 12.45 11.89 -6.95
CA GLN A 189 12.89 13.19 -6.43
C GLN A 189 12.27 13.51 -5.08
N GLU A 190 10.95 13.26 -4.93
CA GLU A 190 10.27 13.41 -3.64
C GLU A 190 10.90 12.51 -2.56
N CYS A 191 11.16 11.24 -2.90
CA CYS A 191 11.76 10.28 -1.97
C CYS A 191 13.12 10.76 -1.46
N ARG A 192 13.97 11.26 -2.36
CA ARG A 192 15.28 11.80 -2.00
C ARG A 192 15.14 12.99 -1.06
N GLN A 193 14.26 13.93 -1.39
CA GLN A 193 14.09 15.18 -0.64
C GLN A 193 13.38 14.95 0.71
N PHE A 194 12.28 14.18 0.71
CA PHE A 194 11.43 14.10 1.89
C PHE A 194 11.75 12.92 2.79
N LEU A 195 12.19 11.79 2.24
CA LEU A 195 12.50 10.60 3.05
C LEU A 195 13.98 10.49 3.40
N GLY A 196 14.83 11.30 2.75
CA GLY A 196 16.28 11.33 3.00
C GLY A 196 17.00 10.07 2.53
N ARG A 197 16.38 9.31 1.62
CA ARG A 197 16.96 8.15 0.95
C ARG A 197 16.60 8.19 -0.54
N PRO A 198 17.57 8.14 -1.47
CA PRO A 198 17.29 7.91 -2.87
C PRO A 198 16.71 6.50 -3.05
N VAL A 199 15.87 6.32 -4.06
CA VAL A 199 15.37 5.00 -4.45
C VAL A 199 16.48 4.17 -5.11
N ASP A 200 16.45 2.87 -4.89
CA ASP A 200 17.40 1.95 -5.53
C ASP A 200 16.96 1.65 -6.97
N VAL A 201 15.65 1.55 -7.21
CA VAL A 201 15.08 1.26 -8.53
C VAL A 201 13.74 1.98 -8.71
N VAL A 202 13.49 2.52 -9.90
CA VAL A 202 12.17 2.98 -10.33
C VAL A 202 11.45 1.81 -11.01
N THR A 203 10.27 1.45 -10.48
CA THR A 203 9.43 0.35 -10.97
C THR A 203 8.06 0.91 -11.38
N PRO A 204 7.88 1.32 -12.64
CA PRO A 204 6.60 1.85 -13.10
C PRO A 204 5.44 0.88 -12.86
N ASN A 205 4.24 1.43 -12.64
CA ASN A 205 3.05 0.63 -12.48
C ASN A 205 2.84 -0.28 -13.68
N GLY A 206 2.44 -1.52 -13.41
CA GLY A 206 2.15 -2.51 -14.44
C GLY A 206 0.92 -2.13 -15.27
N PHE A 207 0.89 -2.62 -16.48
CA PHE A 207 -0.23 -2.50 -17.41
C PHE A 207 -0.69 -3.89 -17.85
N GLU A 208 -1.99 -4.11 -17.85
CA GLU A 208 -2.59 -5.38 -18.32
C GLU A 208 -2.95 -5.24 -19.81
N PRO A 209 -2.22 -5.89 -20.72
CA PRO A 209 -2.45 -5.73 -22.16
C PRO A 209 -3.87 -6.12 -22.62
N SER A 210 -4.54 -7.02 -21.88
CA SER A 210 -5.91 -7.44 -22.21
C SER A 210 -6.96 -6.32 -22.06
N PHE A 211 -6.61 -5.21 -21.40
CA PHE A 211 -7.48 -4.03 -21.36
C PHE A 211 -7.44 -3.19 -22.64
N THR A 212 -6.46 -3.44 -23.50
CA THR A 212 -6.33 -2.73 -24.76
C THR A 212 -6.90 -3.58 -25.89
N PRO A 213 -7.86 -3.07 -26.69
CA PRO A 213 -8.32 -3.75 -27.87
C PRO A 213 -7.17 -4.06 -28.84
N ALA A 214 -7.21 -5.23 -29.46
CA ALA A 214 -6.14 -5.66 -30.38
C ALA A 214 -6.24 -4.97 -31.76
N THR A 215 -7.42 -4.46 -32.12
CA THR A 215 -7.67 -3.81 -33.40
C THR A 215 -8.49 -2.52 -33.22
N ASP A 216 -8.40 -1.61 -34.18
CA ASP A 216 -9.19 -0.37 -34.20
C ASP A 216 -10.70 -0.66 -34.22
N GLU A 217 -11.14 -1.73 -34.90
CA GLU A 217 -12.54 -2.13 -34.92
C GLU A 217 -13.04 -2.60 -33.54
N GLU A 218 -12.23 -3.34 -32.79
CA GLU A 218 -12.53 -3.72 -31.41
C GLU A 218 -12.54 -2.50 -30.49
N TYR A 219 -11.60 -1.57 -30.71
CA TYR A 219 -11.54 -0.32 -29.96
C TYR A 219 -12.83 0.49 -30.14
N ASP A 220 -13.28 0.68 -31.36
CA ASP A 220 -14.50 1.43 -31.66
C ASP A 220 -15.73 0.78 -31.01
N LYS A 221 -15.90 -0.53 -31.13
CA LYS A 221 -16.97 -1.29 -30.48
C LYS A 221 -16.96 -1.15 -28.97
N MET A 222 -15.78 -1.30 -28.34
CA MET A 222 -15.64 -1.17 -26.88
C MET A 222 -15.89 0.26 -26.42
N ARG A 223 -15.40 1.24 -27.18
CA ARG A 223 -15.63 2.67 -26.91
C ARG A 223 -17.11 3.02 -26.95
N GLU A 224 -17.82 2.56 -27.97
CA GLU A 224 -19.26 2.81 -28.15
C GLU A 224 -20.06 2.18 -26.99
N ALA A 225 -19.80 0.92 -26.66
CA ALA A 225 -20.44 0.23 -25.56
C ALA A 225 -20.17 0.88 -24.20
N SER A 226 -18.91 1.25 -23.94
CA SER A 226 -18.51 1.93 -22.72
C SER A 226 -19.11 3.32 -22.59
N ARG A 227 -19.16 4.07 -23.71
CA ARG A 227 -19.79 5.39 -23.74
C ARG A 227 -21.27 5.31 -23.37
N LYS A 228 -22.02 4.39 -24.00
CA LYS A 228 -23.43 4.18 -23.69
C LYS A 228 -23.64 3.93 -22.19
N LYS A 229 -22.88 3.02 -21.62
CA LYS A 229 -22.93 2.71 -20.18
C LYS A 229 -22.60 3.91 -19.30
N LEU A 230 -21.58 4.70 -19.67
CA LEU A 230 -21.20 5.91 -18.92
C LEU A 230 -22.30 6.98 -18.97
N VAL A 231 -22.94 7.19 -20.14
CA VAL A 231 -24.07 8.12 -20.28
C VAL A 231 -25.25 7.67 -19.42
N GLU A 232 -25.61 6.38 -19.44
CA GLU A 232 -26.66 5.80 -18.60
C GLU A 232 -26.38 6.05 -17.10
N VAL A 233 -25.16 5.76 -16.64
CA VAL A 233 -24.76 5.98 -15.24
C VAL A 233 -24.75 7.46 -14.89
N ALA A 234 -24.20 8.32 -15.74
CA ALA A 234 -24.17 9.76 -15.53
C ALA A 234 -25.59 10.34 -15.45
N SER A 235 -26.48 9.96 -16.36
CA SER A 235 -27.87 10.41 -16.34
C SER A 235 -28.59 9.98 -15.05
N ALA A 236 -28.37 8.74 -14.60
CA ALA A 236 -28.94 8.24 -13.35
C ALA A 236 -28.41 8.99 -12.12
N MET A 237 -27.13 9.35 -12.10
CA MET A 237 -26.50 10.08 -11.00
C MET A 237 -26.88 11.56 -10.95
N CYS A 238 -26.99 12.21 -12.12
CA CYS A 238 -27.35 13.62 -12.22
C CYS A 238 -28.84 13.89 -12.09
N GLY A 239 -29.68 12.87 -12.29
CA GLY A 239 -31.13 12.99 -12.34
C GLY A 239 -31.66 13.70 -13.61
N GLU A 240 -30.80 13.87 -14.60
CA GLU A 240 -31.07 14.50 -15.90
C GLU A 240 -30.52 13.63 -17.02
N GLU A 241 -31.14 13.72 -18.22
CA GLU A 241 -30.64 12.99 -19.39
C GLU A 241 -29.36 13.65 -19.92
N VAL A 242 -28.25 12.92 -19.89
CA VAL A 242 -26.99 13.35 -20.49
C VAL A 242 -27.03 13.12 -22.01
N PRO A 243 -26.81 14.16 -22.84
CA PRO A 243 -26.82 13.98 -24.29
C PRO A 243 -25.80 12.96 -24.79
N GLU A 244 -26.17 12.15 -25.78
CA GLU A 244 -25.26 11.14 -26.34
C GLU A 244 -23.96 11.71 -26.90
N ASN A 245 -23.97 12.96 -27.38
CA ASN A 245 -22.78 13.66 -27.88
C ASN A 245 -22.01 14.47 -26.81
N ALA A 246 -22.40 14.39 -25.54
CA ALA A 246 -21.71 15.12 -24.48
C ALA A 246 -20.24 14.70 -24.39
N VAL A 247 -19.36 15.65 -24.08
CA VAL A 247 -17.96 15.35 -23.79
C VAL A 247 -17.89 14.78 -22.37
N LEU A 248 -17.43 13.53 -22.28
CA LEU A 248 -17.24 12.86 -20.99
C LEU A 248 -15.77 12.99 -20.56
N VAL A 249 -15.55 13.52 -19.37
CA VAL A 249 -14.22 13.62 -18.74
C VAL A 249 -14.25 12.80 -17.46
N GLY A 250 -13.39 11.81 -17.36
CA GLY A 250 -13.22 10.98 -16.18
C GLY A 250 -11.91 11.29 -15.46
N ILE A 251 -11.93 11.19 -14.13
CA ILE A 251 -10.74 11.21 -13.27
C ILE A 251 -10.70 9.88 -12.53
N GLY A 252 -9.58 9.16 -12.64
CA GLY A 252 -9.34 7.88 -11.99
C GLY A 252 -8.25 7.95 -10.94
#